data_ad22f46dace2bb66a95b6dda0db675b3
#
_entry.id   ad22f46dace2bb66a95b6dda0db675b3
#
_cell.length_a   1.000
_cell.length_b   1.000
_cell.length_c   1.000
_cell.angle_alpha   90.00
_cell.angle_beta   90.00
_cell.angle_gamma   90.00
#
_symmetry.space_group_name_H-M   'P 1'
#
loop_
_entity.id
_entity.type
_entity.pdbx_description
1 polymer ?
#
loop_
_entity_poly.entity_id
_entity_poly.type
_entity_poly.pdbx_seq_one_letter_code
_entity_poly.pdbx_strand_id
1 'polypeptide(L)'
;MRHLLNKIIAYIGLVIGILGVLDFIVLLAIGSVLNFGILFPLLAGIVLIVYNSLYLKGKFSISKIKNVFLRRFIRLCCWGFIVSFILVEGLIFWNVSPDSYTDVDYAIILGGGIKGGEVTKTLQFRLDEGILFLKEHPDLKVIVSGGKGYGETISEGEAMEKYLVENGIPENKIIVETESTSTMENFKYTKRILEEQTGRSNYKLMIFTSDFHMARSKVLASFNGFTPYGIPAKTWSVVFPNSVIREYFAVFKSLLIDIILGL
;
A
#
# COMPACT_ATOMS: atom_id res chain seq x y z
N MET A 1 -36.19 -16.62 12.52
CA MET A 1 -35.41 -15.89 11.50
C MET A 1 -34.17 -15.19 12.10
N ARG A 2 -34.29 -14.26 13.06
CA ARG A 2 -33.12 -13.54 13.68
C ARG A 2 -32.07 -14.47 14.30
N HIS A 3 -32.46 -15.54 15.00
CA HIS A 3 -31.52 -16.47 15.64
C HIS A 3 -30.66 -17.23 14.59
N LEU A 4 -31.28 -17.66 13.50
CA LEU A 4 -30.59 -18.34 12.41
C LEU A 4 -29.61 -17.39 11.72
N LEU A 5 -30.02 -16.16 11.39
CA LEU A 5 -29.18 -15.14 10.81
C LEU A 5 -27.93 -14.85 11.67
N ASN A 6 -28.12 -14.70 12.98
CA ASN A 6 -27.00 -14.46 13.90
C ASN A 6 -26.01 -15.64 13.95
N LYS A 7 -26.48 -16.89 13.86
CA LYS A 7 -25.59 -18.05 13.76
C LYS A 7 -24.82 -18.06 12.44
N ILE A 8 -25.46 -17.73 11.32
CA ILE A 8 -24.79 -17.63 10.01
C ILE A 8 -23.69 -16.56 10.08
N ILE A 9 -23.97 -15.38 10.62
CA ILE A 9 -22.98 -14.32 10.82
C ILE A 9 -21.80 -14.81 11.68
N ALA A 10 -22.07 -15.57 12.74
CA ALA A 10 -21.01 -16.11 13.59
C ALA A 10 -20.14 -17.15 12.86
N TYR A 11 -20.71 -18.00 12.01
CA TYR A 11 -19.93 -18.92 11.17
C TYR A 11 -19.09 -18.17 10.13
N ILE A 12 -19.65 -17.14 9.49
CA ILE A 12 -18.88 -16.26 8.57
C ILE A 12 -17.73 -15.62 9.33
N GLY A 13 -17.96 -15.10 10.53
CA GLY A 13 -16.90 -14.51 11.36
C GLY A 13 -15.80 -15.52 11.74
N LEU A 14 -16.15 -16.79 11.99
CA LEU A 14 -15.17 -17.86 12.21
C LEU A 14 -14.31 -18.11 10.95
N VAL A 15 -14.95 -18.21 9.78
CA VAL A 15 -14.24 -18.43 8.51
C VAL A 15 -13.28 -17.28 8.23
N ILE A 16 -13.74 -16.02 8.36
CA ILE A 16 -12.89 -14.84 8.19
C ILE A 16 -11.72 -14.87 9.18
N GLY A 17 -11.98 -15.23 10.45
CA GLY A 17 -10.93 -15.35 11.45
C GLY A 17 -9.88 -16.40 11.11
N ILE A 18 -10.30 -17.57 10.63
CA ILE A 18 -9.40 -18.66 10.19
C ILE A 18 -8.59 -18.20 8.98
N LEU A 19 -9.21 -17.54 8.00
CA LEU A 19 -8.51 -17.01 6.82
C LEU A 19 -7.45 -15.98 7.22
N GLY A 20 -7.72 -15.10 8.18
CA GLY A 20 -6.73 -14.15 8.68
C GLY A 20 -5.51 -14.81 9.35
N VAL A 21 -5.72 -15.90 10.09
CA VAL A 21 -4.62 -16.69 10.66
C VAL A 21 -3.84 -17.44 9.59
N LEU A 22 -4.52 -18.01 8.59
CA LEU A 22 -3.88 -18.71 7.48
C LEU A 22 -3.07 -17.75 6.60
N ASP A 23 -3.58 -16.54 6.32
CA ASP A 23 -2.85 -15.49 5.61
C ASP A 23 -1.50 -15.19 6.29
N PHE A 24 -1.52 -14.99 7.62
CA PHE A 24 -0.30 -14.80 8.40
C PHE A 24 0.70 -15.95 8.23
N ILE A 25 0.24 -17.21 8.32
CA ILE A 25 1.11 -18.40 8.19
C ILE A 25 1.72 -18.47 6.79
N VAL A 26 0.92 -18.23 5.75
CA VAL A 26 1.39 -18.26 4.35
C VAL A 26 2.43 -17.17 4.12
N LEU A 27 2.19 -15.94 4.59
CA LEU A 27 3.11 -14.82 4.42
C LEU A 27 4.44 -15.05 5.15
N LEU A 28 4.42 -15.66 6.34
CA LEU A 28 5.65 -16.08 7.01
C LEU A 28 6.40 -17.17 6.23
N ALA A 29 5.69 -18.17 5.71
CA ALA A 29 6.29 -19.27 4.97
C ALA A 29 7.02 -18.81 3.70
N ILE A 30 6.53 -17.78 3.03
CA ILE A 30 7.20 -17.17 1.85
C ILE A 30 8.29 -16.16 2.24
N GLY A 31 8.55 -15.98 3.55
CA GLY A 31 9.59 -15.10 4.08
C GLY A 31 9.27 -13.61 3.97
N SER A 32 8.01 -13.23 4.06
CA SER A 32 7.61 -11.82 4.16
C SER A 32 8.11 -11.21 5.47
N VAL A 33 8.59 -9.97 5.42
CA VAL A 33 9.01 -9.22 6.60
C VAL A 33 7.80 -8.84 7.44
N LEU A 34 7.88 -9.13 8.75
CA LEU A 34 6.81 -8.79 9.70
C LEU A 34 6.52 -7.28 9.69
N ASN A 35 5.28 -6.95 9.41
CA ASN A 35 4.77 -5.59 9.45
C ASN A 35 3.35 -5.56 10.00
N PHE A 36 2.81 -4.36 10.20
CA PHE A 36 1.45 -4.17 10.76
C PHE A 36 0.38 -4.86 9.91
N GLY A 37 0.48 -4.82 8.58
CA GLY A 37 -0.46 -5.46 7.67
C GLY A 37 -0.50 -6.99 7.84
N ILE A 38 0.61 -7.64 8.21
CA ILE A 38 0.68 -9.08 8.50
C ILE A 38 0.14 -9.40 9.91
N LEU A 39 0.47 -8.58 10.89
CA LEU A 39 0.05 -8.80 12.28
C LEU A 39 -1.43 -8.51 12.52
N PHE A 40 -2.01 -7.53 11.84
CA PHE A 40 -3.40 -7.15 12.01
C PHE A 40 -4.38 -8.29 11.66
N PRO A 41 -4.29 -8.97 10.49
CA PRO A 41 -5.14 -10.13 10.18
C PRO A 41 -5.02 -11.27 11.19
N LEU A 42 -3.81 -11.55 11.69
CA LEU A 42 -3.60 -12.54 12.74
C LEU A 42 -4.37 -12.18 14.01
N LEU A 43 -4.15 -10.98 14.56
CA LEU A 43 -4.77 -10.56 15.82
C LEU A 43 -6.28 -10.44 15.69
N ALA A 44 -6.77 -9.81 14.63
CA ALA A 44 -8.19 -9.71 14.33
C ALA A 44 -8.82 -11.09 14.11
N GLY A 45 -8.10 -11.99 13.41
CA GLY A 45 -8.51 -13.37 13.20
C GLY A 45 -8.68 -14.15 14.50
N ILE A 46 -7.71 -14.06 15.40
CA ILE A 46 -7.80 -14.70 16.73
C ILE A 46 -9.02 -14.15 17.51
N VAL A 47 -9.20 -12.83 17.53
CA VAL A 47 -10.34 -12.19 18.20
C VAL A 47 -11.67 -12.69 17.62
N LEU A 48 -11.79 -12.75 16.29
CA LEU A 48 -12.99 -13.25 15.61
C LEU A 48 -13.25 -14.72 15.92
N ILE A 49 -12.24 -15.58 15.91
CA ILE A 49 -12.39 -17.01 16.24
C ILE A 49 -12.85 -17.17 17.69
N VAL A 50 -12.20 -16.50 18.63
CA VAL A 50 -12.55 -16.60 20.07
C VAL A 50 -13.96 -16.08 20.31
N TYR A 51 -14.29 -14.87 19.82
CA TYR A 51 -15.59 -14.27 19.99
C TYR A 51 -16.72 -15.15 19.43
N ASN A 52 -16.60 -15.57 18.16
CA ASN A 52 -17.67 -16.34 17.51
C ASN A 52 -17.80 -17.75 18.08
N SER A 53 -16.69 -18.39 18.49
CA SER A 53 -16.73 -19.69 19.20
C SER A 53 -17.47 -19.58 20.54
N LEU A 54 -17.20 -18.55 21.33
CA LEU A 54 -17.89 -18.29 22.61
C LEU A 54 -19.38 -17.94 22.39
N TYR A 55 -19.67 -17.18 21.31
CA TYR A 55 -21.04 -16.84 20.94
C TYR A 55 -21.85 -18.09 20.56
N LEU A 56 -21.32 -18.96 19.70
CA LEU A 56 -21.99 -20.20 19.27
C LEU A 56 -22.20 -21.19 20.44
N LYS A 57 -21.26 -21.23 21.40
CA LYS A 57 -21.39 -22.00 22.64
C LYS A 57 -22.35 -21.34 23.67
N GLY A 58 -22.96 -20.20 23.37
CA GLY A 58 -23.84 -19.45 24.26
C GLY A 58 -23.17 -18.81 25.47
N LYS A 59 -21.81 -18.88 25.56
CA LYS A 59 -21.03 -18.40 26.72
C LYS A 59 -20.90 -16.87 26.75
N PHE A 60 -20.74 -16.23 25.58
CA PHE A 60 -20.55 -14.79 25.50
C PHE A 60 -21.29 -14.17 24.31
N SER A 61 -21.76 -12.93 24.47
CA SER A 61 -22.32 -12.09 23.41
C SER A 61 -22.24 -10.63 23.83
N ILE A 62 -21.89 -9.73 22.89
CA ILE A 62 -21.91 -8.28 23.14
C ILE A 62 -23.27 -7.81 23.63
N SER A 63 -24.36 -8.46 23.23
CA SER A 63 -25.72 -8.13 23.70
C SER A 63 -25.95 -8.41 25.20
N LYS A 64 -25.17 -9.31 25.80
CA LYS A 64 -25.21 -9.66 27.24
C LYS A 64 -24.41 -8.72 28.13
N ILE A 65 -23.66 -7.77 27.56
CA ILE A 65 -22.91 -6.76 28.33
C ILE A 65 -23.92 -5.87 29.05
N LYS A 66 -23.90 -5.87 30.41
CA LYS A 66 -24.82 -5.12 31.26
C LYS A 66 -24.69 -3.61 31.08
N ASN A 67 -23.47 -3.12 30.97
CA ASN A 67 -23.22 -1.70 30.74
C ASN A 67 -23.67 -1.28 29.31
N VAL A 68 -24.77 -0.52 29.28
CA VAL A 68 -25.42 -0.09 28.02
C VAL A 68 -24.50 0.84 27.20
N PHE A 69 -23.74 1.73 27.88
CA PHE A 69 -22.80 2.64 27.23
C PHE A 69 -21.69 1.85 26.55
N LEU A 70 -21.03 0.94 27.28
CA LEU A 70 -19.96 0.10 26.73
C LEU A 70 -20.46 -0.75 25.54
N ARG A 71 -21.64 -1.32 25.66
CA ARG A 71 -22.25 -2.11 24.57
C ARG A 71 -22.51 -1.27 23.31
N ARG A 72 -23.01 -0.04 23.46
CA ARG A 72 -23.25 0.89 22.35
C ARG A 72 -21.94 1.34 21.75
N PHE A 73 -20.96 1.70 22.58
CA PHE A 73 -19.63 2.11 22.16
C PHE A 73 -18.93 1.05 21.31
N ILE A 74 -18.88 -0.21 21.78
CA ILE A 74 -18.29 -1.31 21.02
C ILE A 74 -18.96 -1.47 19.65
N ARG A 75 -20.29 -1.43 19.59
CA ARG A 75 -21.02 -1.52 18.32
C ARG A 75 -20.72 -0.35 17.40
N LEU A 76 -20.66 0.85 17.91
CA LEU A 76 -20.33 2.05 17.14
C LEU A 76 -18.90 1.96 16.55
N CYS A 77 -17.92 1.53 17.35
CA CYS A 77 -16.56 1.30 16.88
C CYS A 77 -16.49 0.23 15.77
N CYS A 78 -17.19 -0.91 15.96
CA CYS A 78 -17.23 -1.96 14.93
C CYS A 78 -17.86 -1.47 13.62
N TRP A 79 -19.02 -0.79 13.70
CA TRP A 79 -19.67 -0.26 12.52
C TRP A 79 -18.87 0.88 11.86
N GLY A 80 -18.30 1.77 12.68
CA GLY A 80 -17.42 2.84 12.21
C GLY A 80 -16.21 2.29 11.45
N PHE A 81 -15.56 1.25 11.97
CA PHE A 81 -14.47 0.57 11.28
C PHE A 81 -14.91 -0.04 9.95
N ILE A 82 -16.01 -0.80 9.94
CA ILE A 82 -16.51 -1.45 8.71
C ILE A 82 -16.86 -0.41 7.65
N VAL A 83 -17.59 0.64 8.02
CA VAL A 83 -17.99 1.69 7.07
C VAL A 83 -16.79 2.44 6.54
N SER A 84 -15.86 2.87 7.42
CA SER A 84 -14.64 3.57 6.99
C SER A 84 -13.75 2.69 6.12
N PHE A 85 -13.63 1.39 6.43
CA PHE A 85 -12.88 0.45 5.62
C PHE A 85 -13.47 0.33 4.20
N ILE A 86 -14.80 0.13 4.09
CA ILE A 86 -15.46 0.04 2.78
C ILE A 86 -15.31 1.34 1.98
N LEU A 87 -15.43 2.50 2.63
CA LEU A 87 -15.29 3.79 1.95
C LEU A 87 -13.85 4.03 1.46
N VAL A 88 -12.86 3.79 2.31
CA VAL A 88 -11.44 3.99 1.94
C VAL A 88 -11.03 3.01 0.84
N GLU A 89 -11.36 1.73 0.96
CA GLU A 89 -11.06 0.75 -0.08
C GLU A 89 -11.82 1.06 -1.39
N GLY A 90 -13.07 1.50 -1.30
CA GLY A 90 -13.83 1.95 -2.46
C GLY A 90 -13.14 3.10 -3.20
N LEU A 91 -12.59 4.09 -2.47
CA LEU A 91 -11.83 5.19 -3.06
C LEU A 91 -10.49 4.73 -3.66
N ILE A 92 -9.80 3.79 -3.01
CA ILE A 92 -8.56 3.20 -3.52
C ILE A 92 -8.82 2.50 -4.86
N PHE A 93 -9.82 1.62 -4.90
CA PHE A 93 -10.12 0.84 -6.10
C PHE A 93 -10.80 1.64 -7.22
N TRP A 94 -11.39 2.79 -6.92
CA TRP A 94 -11.91 3.71 -7.96
C TRP A 94 -10.79 4.27 -8.86
N ASN A 95 -9.57 4.38 -8.36
CA ASN A 95 -8.41 4.97 -9.05
C ASN A 95 -7.44 3.93 -9.64
N VAL A 96 -7.88 2.70 -9.87
CA VAL A 96 -7.00 1.60 -10.35
C VAL A 96 -6.79 1.60 -11.87
N SER A 97 -7.54 2.39 -12.63
CA SER A 97 -7.34 2.48 -14.09
C SER A 97 -6.18 3.42 -14.44
N PRO A 98 -5.44 3.15 -15.52
CA PRO A 98 -4.46 4.10 -16.04
C PRO A 98 -5.11 5.42 -16.39
N ASP A 99 -4.42 6.53 -16.07
CA ASP A 99 -4.91 7.85 -16.43
C ASP A 99 -4.70 8.13 -17.93
N SER A 100 -5.62 8.92 -18.50
CA SER A 100 -5.36 9.58 -19.78
C SER A 100 -4.39 10.75 -19.56
N TYR A 101 -3.33 10.84 -20.35
CA TYR A 101 -2.35 11.91 -20.29
C TYR A 101 -2.02 12.40 -21.70
N THR A 102 -1.57 13.63 -21.83
CA THR A 102 -1.12 14.21 -23.12
C THR A 102 0.41 14.18 -23.23
N ASP A 103 1.09 14.60 -22.17
CA ASP A 103 2.53 14.61 -22.03
C ASP A 103 2.89 14.58 -20.54
N VAL A 104 4.07 14.11 -20.21
CA VAL A 104 4.64 14.10 -18.86
C VAL A 104 6.10 14.52 -18.92
N ASP A 105 6.57 15.22 -17.88
CA ASP A 105 7.97 15.67 -17.82
C ASP A 105 8.91 14.53 -17.42
N TYR A 106 8.47 13.65 -16.51
CA TYR A 106 9.25 12.53 -15.97
C TYR A 106 8.34 11.35 -15.64
N ALA A 107 8.92 10.16 -15.68
CA ALA A 107 8.37 8.97 -15.02
C ALA A 107 8.95 8.84 -13.60
N ILE A 108 8.19 8.27 -12.66
CA ILE A 108 8.68 7.88 -11.32
C ILE A 108 8.21 6.48 -11.00
N ILE A 109 9.14 5.61 -10.59
CA ILE A 109 8.83 4.28 -10.07
C ILE A 109 9.09 4.28 -8.57
N LEU A 110 8.04 4.00 -7.80
CA LEU A 110 8.12 3.98 -6.34
C LEU A 110 8.60 2.62 -5.84
N GLY A 111 9.49 2.64 -4.86
CA GLY A 111 9.97 1.46 -4.16
C GLY A 111 8.84 0.56 -3.63
N GLY A 112 9.09 -0.72 -3.57
CA GLY A 112 8.10 -1.75 -3.19
C GLY A 112 8.71 -2.92 -2.42
N GLY A 113 9.93 -2.74 -1.92
CA GLY A 113 10.71 -3.70 -1.14
C GLY A 113 11.74 -4.46 -1.97
N ILE A 114 12.90 -4.67 -1.35
CA ILE A 114 13.95 -5.56 -1.83
C ILE A 114 14.19 -6.66 -0.82
N LYS A 115 14.89 -7.71 -1.22
CA LYS A 115 15.29 -8.81 -0.35
C LYS A 115 16.66 -9.32 -0.78
N GLY A 116 17.67 -9.17 0.07
CA GLY A 116 19.03 -9.55 -0.24
C GLY A 116 19.62 -8.80 -1.44
N GLY A 117 19.24 -7.55 -1.64
CA GLY A 117 19.69 -6.72 -2.77
C GLY A 117 18.93 -6.93 -4.08
N GLU A 118 17.96 -7.85 -4.13
CA GLU A 118 17.16 -8.12 -5.33
C GLU A 118 15.73 -7.59 -5.17
N VAL A 119 15.13 -7.14 -6.27
CA VAL A 119 13.76 -6.61 -6.28
C VAL A 119 12.75 -7.69 -5.92
N THR A 120 11.79 -7.37 -5.04
CA THR A 120 10.68 -8.28 -4.73
C THR A 120 9.73 -8.42 -5.93
N LYS A 121 8.91 -9.47 -5.92
CA LYS A 121 7.88 -9.68 -6.97
C LYS A 121 6.96 -8.47 -7.16
N THR A 122 6.61 -7.81 -6.07
CA THR A 122 5.77 -6.59 -6.10
C THR A 122 6.49 -5.42 -6.77
N LEU A 123 7.77 -5.23 -6.46
CA LEU A 123 8.59 -4.18 -7.08
C LEU A 123 8.86 -4.49 -8.55
N GLN A 124 9.11 -5.77 -8.87
CA GLN A 124 9.29 -6.22 -10.25
C GLN A 124 8.11 -5.80 -11.14
N PHE A 125 6.87 -6.05 -10.73
CA PHE A 125 5.70 -5.66 -11.52
C PHE A 125 5.63 -4.16 -11.79
N ARG A 126 6.04 -3.31 -10.83
CA ARG A 126 6.11 -1.85 -11.04
C ARG A 126 7.17 -1.48 -12.07
N LEU A 127 8.34 -2.11 -11.99
CA LEU A 127 9.45 -1.90 -12.92
C LEU A 127 9.08 -2.37 -14.33
N ASP A 128 8.43 -3.53 -14.45
CA ASP A 128 8.01 -4.07 -15.75
C ASP A 128 7.02 -3.13 -16.46
N GLU A 129 6.03 -2.58 -15.75
CA GLU A 129 5.11 -1.56 -16.29
C GLU A 129 5.85 -0.28 -16.68
N GLY A 130 6.80 0.17 -15.86
CA GLY A 130 7.66 1.31 -16.16
C GLY A 130 8.52 1.09 -17.40
N ILE A 131 9.11 -0.10 -17.57
CA ILE A 131 9.91 -0.48 -18.73
C ILE A 131 9.09 -0.45 -20.02
N LEU A 132 7.86 -1.01 -19.99
CA LEU A 132 6.98 -0.98 -21.15
C LEU A 132 6.70 0.45 -21.58
N PHE A 133 6.36 1.33 -20.65
CA PHE A 133 6.10 2.73 -20.90
C PHE A 133 7.34 3.48 -21.43
N LEU A 134 8.51 3.28 -20.81
CA LEU A 134 9.75 3.94 -21.20
C LEU A 134 10.25 3.53 -22.59
N LYS A 135 9.97 2.30 -23.03
CA LYS A 135 10.26 1.86 -24.40
C LYS A 135 9.42 2.56 -25.46
N GLU A 136 8.20 2.96 -25.10
CA GLU A 136 7.32 3.78 -25.97
C GLU A 136 7.68 5.28 -25.91
N HIS A 137 8.40 5.71 -24.84
CA HIS A 137 8.79 7.09 -24.59
C HIS A 137 10.32 7.20 -24.39
N PRO A 138 11.14 6.94 -25.42
CA PRO A 138 12.60 6.78 -25.27
C PRO A 138 13.34 8.05 -24.82
N ASP A 139 12.73 9.23 -24.98
CA ASP A 139 13.31 10.50 -24.54
C ASP A 139 13.02 10.85 -23.09
N LEU A 140 12.06 10.17 -22.47
CA LEU A 140 11.65 10.44 -21.09
C LEU A 140 12.69 9.92 -20.09
N LYS A 141 12.99 10.72 -19.08
CA LYS A 141 13.77 10.28 -17.92
C LYS A 141 12.89 9.66 -16.87
N VAL A 142 13.43 8.67 -16.16
CA VAL A 142 12.75 8.00 -15.04
C VAL A 142 13.48 8.24 -13.73
N ILE A 143 12.71 8.55 -12.68
CA ILE A 143 13.21 8.58 -11.30
C ILE A 143 12.87 7.23 -10.68
N VAL A 144 13.84 6.58 -10.04
CA VAL A 144 13.62 5.45 -9.15
C VAL A 144 13.83 5.93 -7.73
N SER A 145 12.78 5.84 -6.90
CA SER A 145 12.80 6.44 -5.57
C SER A 145 12.49 5.41 -4.49
N GLY A 146 13.44 5.22 -3.60
CA GLY A 146 13.33 4.30 -2.48
C GLY A 146 14.65 4.15 -1.74
N GLY A 147 14.62 4.41 -0.43
CA GLY A 147 15.80 4.37 0.43
C GLY A 147 16.18 2.96 0.86
N LYS A 148 17.06 2.90 1.84
CA LYS A 148 17.61 1.65 2.37
C LYS A 148 16.78 1.14 3.53
N GLY A 149 16.19 -0.04 3.38
CA GLY A 149 15.47 -0.72 4.44
C GLY A 149 16.39 -1.26 5.55
N TYR A 150 15.80 -1.57 6.70
CA TYR A 150 16.56 -2.15 7.81
C TYR A 150 17.15 -3.51 7.43
N GLY A 151 18.47 -3.65 7.61
CA GLY A 151 19.19 -4.89 7.26
C GLY A 151 19.51 -5.08 5.78
N GLU A 152 19.12 -4.15 4.91
CA GLU A 152 19.49 -4.19 3.49
C GLU A 152 20.91 -3.69 3.26
N THR A 153 21.56 -4.19 2.21
CA THR A 153 22.93 -3.79 1.83
C THR A 153 22.95 -2.60 0.90
N ILE A 154 21.95 -2.48 0.05
CA ILE A 154 21.75 -1.38 -0.93
C ILE A 154 20.36 -0.75 -0.71
N SER A 155 20.11 0.41 -1.31
CA SER A 155 18.80 1.05 -1.33
C SER A 155 17.85 0.39 -2.35
N GLU A 156 16.55 0.61 -2.21
CA GLU A 156 15.59 0.21 -3.24
C GLU A 156 15.86 0.94 -4.56
N GLY A 157 16.28 2.22 -4.51
CA GLY A 157 16.66 3.01 -5.69
C GLY A 157 17.79 2.37 -6.48
N GLU A 158 18.88 1.94 -5.81
CA GLU A 158 20.01 1.25 -6.46
C GLU A 158 19.60 -0.10 -7.06
N ALA A 159 18.76 -0.88 -6.36
CA ALA A 159 18.27 -2.15 -6.89
C ALA A 159 17.35 -1.96 -8.10
N MET A 160 16.52 -0.90 -8.10
CA MET A 160 15.66 -0.54 -9.24
C MET A 160 16.47 -0.09 -10.45
N GLU A 161 17.49 0.76 -10.24
CA GLU A 161 18.41 1.19 -11.32
C GLU A 161 19.05 -0.02 -11.99
N LYS A 162 19.67 -0.92 -11.20
CA LYS A 162 20.27 -2.17 -11.70
C LYS A 162 19.28 -2.95 -12.57
N TYR A 163 18.05 -3.15 -12.06
CA TYR A 163 17.01 -3.88 -12.79
C TYR A 163 16.64 -3.19 -14.11
N LEU A 164 16.48 -1.86 -14.13
CA LEU A 164 16.15 -1.11 -15.34
C LEU A 164 17.27 -1.21 -16.38
N VAL A 165 18.54 -1.07 -15.97
CA VAL A 165 19.71 -1.19 -16.86
C VAL A 165 19.79 -2.59 -17.47
N GLU A 166 19.65 -3.64 -16.66
CA GLU A 166 19.63 -5.03 -17.13
C GLU A 166 18.50 -5.31 -18.13
N ASN A 167 17.39 -4.54 -18.07
CA ASN A 167 16.26 -4.64 -19.00
C ASN A 167 16.30 -3.61 -20.17
N GLY A 168 17.45 -2.96 -20.37
CA GLY A 168 17.73 -2.16 -21.55
C GLY A 168 17.33 -0.67 -21.46
N ILE A 169 17.06 -0.15 -20.27
CA ILE A 169 16.90 1.30 -20.07
C ILE A 169 18.30 1.91 -19.87
N PRO A 170 18.70 2.92 -20.67
CA PRO A 170 20.00 3.54 -20.55
C PRO A 170 20.21 4.23 -19.19
N GLU A 171 21.36 4.01 -18.55
CA GLU A 171 21.69 4.56 -17.23
C GLU A 171 21.56 6.10 -17.18
N ASN A 172 21.94 6.80 -18.24
CA ASN A 172 21.83 8.26 -18.34
C ASN A 172 20.37 8.78 -18.39
N LYS A 173 19.38 7.90 -18.50
CA LYS A 173 17.95 8.21 -18.41
C LYS A 173 17.39 7.97 -17.01
N ILE A 174 18.16 7.37 -16.10
CA ILE A 174 17.72 7.01 -14.76
C ILE A 174 18.24 8.04 -13.75
N ILE A 175 17.38 8.55 -12.91
CA ILE A 175 17.69 9.40 -11.76
C ILE A 175 17.40 8.59 -10.51
N VAL A 176 18.39 8.39 -9.65
CA VAL A 176 18.28 7.54 -8.47
C VAL A 176 18.12 8.39 -7.22
N GLU A 177 17.04 8.12 -6.46
CA GLU A 177 16.80 8.68 -5.13
C GLU A 177 16.88 7.54 -4.11
N THR A 178 17.73 7.68 -3.08
CA THR A 178 18.14 6.60 -2.17
C THR A 178 17.95 6.92 -0.69
N GLU A 179 17.43 8.11 -0.35
CA GLU A 179 17.36 8.60 1.03
C GLU A 179 15.97 8.39 1.68
N SER A 180 14.93 8.26 0.86
CA SER A 180 13.54 8.22 1.32
C SER A 180 13.21 6.99 2.16
N THR A 181 12.46 7.19 3.25
CA THR A 181 11.95 6.14 4.14
C THR A 181 10.43 6.04 4.12
N SER A 182 9.77 6.93 3.40
CA SER A 182 8.32 6.99 3.26
C SER A 182 7.90 7.49 1.88
N THR A 183 6.63 7.23 1.50
CA THR A 183 6.10 7.72 0.23
C THR A 183 6.04 9.25 0.16
N MET A 184 5.85 9.94 1.28
CA MET A 184 5.96 11.40 1.33
C MET A 184 7.38 11.85 0.98
N GLU A 185 8.39 11.21 1.56
CA GLU A 185 9.80 11.52 1.28
C GLU A 185 10.20 11.16 -0.13
N ASN A 186 9.65 10.10 -0.73
CA ASN A 186 9.89 9.78 -2.15
C ASN A 186 9.59 11.01 -3.02
N PHE A 187 8.41 11.62 -2.87
CA PHE A 187 8.05 12.80 -3.64
C PHE A 187 8.82 14.05 -3.22
N LYS A 188 9.02 14.27 -1.92
CA LYS A 188 9.76 15.41 -1.38
C LYS A 188 11.21 15.44 -1.90
N TYR A 189 11.91 14.30 -1.86
CA TYR A 189 13.30 14.23 -2.29
C TYR A 189 13.41 14.21 -3.83
N THR A 190 12.50 13.54 -4.51
CA THR A 190 12.37 13.65 -5.97
C THR A 190 12.22 15.12 -6.39
N LYS A 191 11.35 15.88 -5.73
CA LYS A 191 11.17 17.30 -6.03
C LYS A 191 12.45 18.09 -5.84
N ARG A 192 13.14 17.91 -4.72
CA ARG A 192 14.44 18.54 -4.45
C ARG A 192 15.44 18.28 -5.56
N ILE A 193 15.61 17.01 -5.97
CA ILE A 193 16.54 16.62 -7.05
C ILE A 193 16.18 17.32 -8.36
N LEU A 194 14.90 17.34 -8.73
CA LEU A 194 14.46 17.95 -9.98
C LEU A 194 14.61 19.48 -9.96
N GLU A 195 14.31 20.15 -8.85
CA GLU A 195 14.49 21.60 -8.68
C GLU A 195 15.96 22.00 -8.77
N GLU A 196 16.86 21.24 -8.14
CA GLU A 196 18.32 21.46 -8.22
C GLU A 196 18.86 21.29 -9.65
N GLN A 197 18.35 20.34 -10.42
CA GLN A 197 18.80 20.07 -11.77
C GLN A 197 18.26 21.03 -12.83
N THR A 198 17.05 21.55 -12.64
CA THR A 198 16.34 22.26 -13.72
C THR A 198 15.91 23.68 -13.36
N GLY A 199 15.89 24.04 -12.07
CA GLY A 199 15.37 25.31 -11.56
C GLY A 199 13.83 25.47 -11.66
N ARG A 200 13.09 24.43 -12.07
CA ARG A 200 11.63 24.42 -12.15
C ARG A 200 11.02 23.82 -10.88
N SER A 201 9.79 24.20 -10.54
CA SER A 201 9.09 23.69 -9.37
C SER A 201 7.84 22.84 -9.68
N ASN A 202 7.35 22.90 -10.92
CA ASN A 202 6.14 22.19 -11.32
C ASN A 202 6.46 21.17 -12.40
N TYR A 203 6.09 19.92 -12.18
CA TYR A 203 6.31 18.82 -13.11
C TYR A 203 5.07 17.94 -13.21
N LYS A 204 4.82 17.44 -14.41
CA LYS A 204 3.87 16.35 -14.66
C LYS A 204 4.61 15.04 -14.52
N LEU A 205 4.17 14.20 -13.56
CA LEU A 205 4.79 12.90 -13.28
C LEU A 205 3.89 11.74 -13.71
N MET A 206 4.45 10.79 -14.45
CA MET A 206 3.85 9.47 -14.62
C MET A 206 4.33 8.56 -13.49
N ILE A 207 3.43 8.16 -12.60
CA ILE A 207 3.72 7.34 -11.42
C ILE A 207 3.47 5.87 -11.72
N PHE A 208 4.48 5.04 -11.43
CA PHE A 208 4.40 3.58 -11.46
C PHE A 208 4.46 3.05 -10.03
N THR A 209 3.35 2.49 -9.58
CA THR A 209 3.24 1.84 -8.28
C THR A 209 2.14 0.79 -8.32
N SER A 210 1.99 0.00 -7.24
CA SER A 210 0.95 -1.03 -7.18
C SER A 210 -0.45 -0.41 -7.18
N ASP A 211 -1.41 -1.13 -7.73
CA ASP A 211 -2.81 -0.76 -7.84
C ASP A 211 -3.41 -0.22 -6.53
N PHE A 212 -3.27 -0.97 -5.42
CA PHE A 212 -3.76 -0.54 -4.11
C PHE A 212 -3.10 0.76 -3.61
N HIS A 213 -1.89 1.08 -4.07
CA HIS A 213 -1.10 2.23 -3.59
C HIS A 213 -1.27 3.49 -4.45
N MET A 214 -1.86 3.38 -5.64
CA MET A 214 -1.91 4.46 -6.63
C MET A 214 -2.66 5.71 -6.11
N ALA A 215 -3.82 5.52 -5.50
CA ALA A 215 -4.62 6.65 -5.00
C ALA A 215 -3.84 7.52 -3.99
N ARG A 216 -3.20 6.91 -2.99
CA ARG A 216 -2.41 7.64 -1.99
C ARG A 216 -1.15 8.27 -2.60
N SER A 217 -0.50 7.59 -3.53
CA SER A 217 0.67 8.13 -4.23
C SER A 217 0.32 9.40 -5.01
N LYS A 218 -0.79 9.44 -5.72
CA LYS A 218 -1.25 10.67 -6.41
C LYS A 218 -1.54 11.82 -5.45
N VAL A 219 -2.20 11.53 -4.31
CA VAL A 219 -2.47 12.56 -3.28
C VAL A 219 -1.17 13.15 -2.75
N LEU A 220 -0.20 12.30 -2.38
CA LEU A 220 1.09 12.74 -1.85
C LEU A 220 1.95 13.47 -2.90
N ALA A 221 1.91 13.03 -4.15
CA ALA A 221 2.55 13.74 -5.26
C ALA A 221 1.96 15.14 -5.44
N SER A 222 0.62 15.26 -5.46
CA SER A 222 -0.06 16.56 -5.56
C SER A 222 0.27 17.47 -4.38
N PHE A 223 0.34 16.92 -3.15
CA PHE A 223 0.72 17.67 -1.97
C PHE A 223 2.16 18.24 -2.08
N ASN A 224 3.05 17.52 -2.75
CA ASN A 224 4.41 17.98 -3.04
C ASN A 224 4.50 18.89 -4.28
N GLY A 225 3.38 19.31 -4.89
CA GLY A 225 3.34 20.26 -6.01
C GLY A 225 3.56 19.63 -7.39
N PHE A 226 3.44 18.31 -7.51
CA PHE A 226 3.43 17.63 -8.81
C PHE A 226 2.02 17.58 -9.40
N THR A 227 1.93 17.46 -10.72
CA THR A 227 0.71 17.05 -11.42
C THR A 227 0.82 15.55 -11.72
N PRO A 228 0.19 14.67 -10.91
CA PRO A 228 0.37 13.24 -11.01
C PRO A 228 -0.55 12.59 -12.04
N TYR A 229 0.00 11.72 -12.86
CA TYR A 229 -0.67 10.69 -13.64
C TYR A 229 -0.18 9.32 -13.17
N GLY A 230 -0.96 8.27 -13.37
CA GLY A 230 -0.57 6.95 -12.87
C GLY A 230 -0.88 5.82 -13.82
N ILE A 231 0.05 4.89 -13.91
CA ILE A 231 -0.15 3.56 -14.50
C ILE A 231 0.05 2.54 -13.38
N PRO A 232 -1.04 1.93 -12.88
CA PRO A 232 -0.98 0.99 -11.77
C PRO A 232 -0.43 -0.36 -12.21
N ALA A 233 0.60 -0.84 -11.52
CA ALA A 233 1.08 -2.21 -11.65
C ALA A 233 0.20 -3.17 -10.83
N LYS A 234 -0.03 -4.37 -11.35
CA LYS A 234 -0.77 -5.42 -10.63
C LYS A 234 -0.04 -5.81 -9.35
N THR A 235 -0.81 -6.04 -8.30
CA THR A 235 -0.27 -6.60 -7.06
C THR A 235 -0.17 -8.11 -7.15
N TRP A 236 0.93 -8.68 -6.67
CA TRP A 236 1.04 -10.12 -6.52
C TRP A 236 -0.08 -10.66 -5.63
N SER A 237 -0.89 -11.59 -6.16
CA SER A 237 -2.13 -12.05 -5.54
C SER A 237 -1.95 -12.59 -4.11
N VAL A 238 -0.79 -13.19 -3.81
CA VAL A 238 -0.49 -13.74 -2.46
C VAL A 238 -0.40 -12.64 -1.40
N VAL A 239 0.16 -11.47 -1.74
CA VAL A 239 0.29 -10.35 -0.79
C VAL A 239 -0.84 -9.33 -0.90
N PHE A 240 -1.78 -9.52 -1.83
CA PHE A 240 -2.86 -8.57 -2.09
C PHE A 240 -3.74 -8.29 -0.85
N PRO A 241 -4.30 -9.30 -0.13
CA PRO A 241 -5.14 -9.04 1.04
C PRO A 241 -4.42 -8.23 2.11
N ASN A 242 -3.17 -8.57 2.39
CA ASN A 242 -2.30 -7.88 3.32
C ASN A 242 -2.02 -6.44 2.89
N SER A 243 -1.74 -6.24 1.60
CA SER A 243 -1.44 -4.92 1.02
C SER A 243 -2.63 -3.97 1.14
N VAL A 244 -3.84 -4.45 0.86
CA VAL A 244 -5.10 -3.70 1.01
C VAL A 244 -5.29 -3.27 2.47
N ILE A 245 -5.23 -4.21 3.40
CA ILE A 245 -5.38 -3.90 4.84
C ILE A 245 -4.33 -2.88 5.31
N ARG A 246 -3.07 -3.05 4.90
CA ARG A 246 -1.99 -2.12 5.23
C ARG A 246 -2.25 -0.73 4.66
N GLU A 247 -2.75 -0.66 3.43
CA GLU A 247 -3.02 0.61 2.77
C GLU A 247 -4.13 1.40 3.44
N TYR A 248 -5.19 0.75 3.92
CA TYR A 248 -6.21 1.39 4.73
C TYR A 248 -5.60 2.21 5.89
N PHE A 249 -4.70 1.60 6.67
CA PHE A 249 -4.04 2.31 7.78
C PHE A 249 -3.03 3.34 7.30
N ALA A 250 -2.34 3.06 6.18
CA ALA A 250 -1.37 3.98 5.60
C ALA A 250 -2.02 5.28 5.09
N VAL A 251 -3.25 5.22 4.56
CA VAL A 251 -4.02 6.41 4.19
C VAL A 251 -4.26 7.31 5.40
N PHE A 252 -4.70 6.74 6.53
CA PHE A 252 -4.89 7.55 7.76
C PHE A 252 -3.59 8.12 8.28
N LYS A 253 -2.50 7.34 8.27
CA LYS A 253 -1.17 7.83 8.65
C LYS A 253 -0.78 9.02 7.77
N SER A 254 -0.88 8.88 6.46
CA SER A 254 -0.49 9.93 5.52
C SER A 254 -1.35 11.19 5.67
N LEU A 255 -2.65 11.06 5.86
CA LEU A 255 -3.53 12.21 6.06
C LEU A 255 -3.22 12.94 7.39
N LEU A 256 -3.04 12.21 8.48
CA LEU A 256 -2.87 12.80 9.81
C LEU A 256 -1.42 13.26 10.05
N ILE A 257 -0.44 12.45 9.71
CA ILE A 257 0.97 12.71 10.04
C ILE A 257 1.64 13.48 8.91
N ASP A 258 1.61 12.93 7.68
CA ASP A 258 2.39 13.49 6.59
C ASP A 258 1.79 14.82 6.08
N ILE A 259 0.43 14.95 6.02
CA ILE A 259 -0.25 16.13 5.45
C ILE A 259 -0.64 17.15 6.54
N ILE A 260 -1.33 16.72 7.61
CA ILE A 260 -1.87 17.65 8.62
C ILE A 260 -0.77 18.14 9.57
N LEU A 261 0.09 17.25 10.06
CA LEU A 261 1.16 17.59 10.99
C LEU A 261 2.45 18.02 10.28
N GLY A 262 2.63 17.70 9.00
CA GLY A 262 3.82 18.06 8.22
C GLY A 262 5.10 17.36 8.70
N LEU A 263 4.96 16.15 9.30
CA LEU A 263 6.05 15.39 9.91
C LEU A 263 6.55 14.29 8.99
#